data_e4c3f3867ac513517f001adc36b3f56c
#
_entry.id   e4c3f3867ac513517f001adc36b3f56c
#
_cell.length_a   1.000
_cell.length_b   1.000
_cell.length_c   1.000
_cell.angle_alpha   90.00
_cell.angle_beta   90.00
_cell.angle_gamma   90.00
#
_symmetry.space_group_name_H-M   'P 1'
#
loop_
_entity.id
_entity.type
_entity.pdbx_description
1 polymer ?
#
loop_
_entity_poly.entity_id
_entity_poly.type
_entity_poly.pdbx_seq_one_letter_code
_entity_poly.pdbx_strand_id
1 'polypeptide(L)'
;MKKYKIGYTTGVFDLFHIGHLNILRRAKEQCEHLIVGVSTDELVKDYKHKTPVIPFEERIQIVEAIRYVDEVVPQTSMDKFAAWERLHFDAIFHGDDWKGSAMYNEIEQKLNAVGVDMVFLKHTQGTSSTEISKKLQGD
;
A
#
# COMPACT_ATOMS: atom_id res chain seq x y z
N MET A 1 -15.89 15.66 8.02
CA MET A 1 -16.35 14.25 8.03
C MET A 1 -15.56 13.47 6.99
N LYS A 2 -15.04 12.32 7.37
CA LYS A 2 -14.29 11.47 6.45
C LYS A 2 -15.24 10.74 5.50
N LYS A 3 -14.79 10.54 4.25
CA LYS A 3 -15.62 9.93 3.23
C LYS A 3 -15.85 8.43 3.47
N TYR A 4 -14.86 7.74 4.04
CA TYR A 4 -14.94 6.29 4.27
C TYR A 4 -14.73 5.98 5.75
N LYS A 5 -15.39 4.94 6.24
CA LYS A 5 -15.18 4.49 7.61
C LYS A 5 -13.86 3.73 7.72
N ILE A 6 -13.65 2.72 6.89
CA ILE A 6 -12.44 1.90 6.89
C ILE A 6 -11.75 2.00 5.53
N GLY A 7 -10.50 2.43 5.54
CA GLY A 7 -9.66 2.46 4.35
C GLY A 7 -8.54 1.45 4.45
N TYR A 8 -8.08 0.96 3.30
CA TYR A 8 -7.01 -0.02 3.20
C TYR A 8 -6.01 0.44 2.14
N THR A 9 -4.73 0.26 2.43
CA THR A 9 -3.68 0.47 1.43
C THR A 9 -2.59 -0.56 1.65
N THR A 10 -1.86 -0.88 0.60
CA THR A 10 -0.81 -1.90 0.66
C THR A 10 0.47 -1.37 0.04
N GLY A 11 1.58 -1.96 0.44
CA GLY A 11 2.86 -1.64 -0.17
C GLY A 11 3.99 -2.44 0.44
N VAL A 12 5.15 -2.35 -0.19
CA VAL A 12 6.37 -2.95 0.33
C VAL A 12 6.93 -2.07 1.45
N PHE A 13 6.90 -0.76 1.27
CA PHE A 13 7.43 0.24 2.22
C PHE A 13 8.91 0.00 2.54
N ASP A 14 9.66 -0.41 1.51
CA ASP A 14 11.11 -0.57 1.65
C ASP A 14 11.79 0.79 1.55
N LEU A 15 12.79 1.03 2.39
CA LEU A 15 13.49 2.32 2.44
C LEU A 15 12.50 3.47 2.60
N PHE A 16 11.70 3.41 3.66
CA PHE A 16 10.58 4.33 3.89
C PHE A 16 11.00 5.79 3.68
N HIS A 17 10.24 6.51 2.86
CA HIS A 17 10.56 7.88 2.49
C HIS A 17 9.29 8.74 2.43
N ILE A 18 9.46 10.01 2.06
CA ILE A 18 8.36 10.98 2.07
C ILE A 18 7.22 10.58 1.12
N GLY A 19 7.51 9.88 0.03
CA GLY A 19 6.48 9.38 -0.88
C GLY A 19 5.54 8.41 -0.19
N HIS A 20 6.10 7.50 0.60
CA HIS A 20 5.31 6.55 1.40
C HIS A 20 4.46 7.30 2.44
N LEU A 21 5.08 8.25 3.14
CA LEU A 21 4.38 9.01 4.17
C LEU A 21 3.20 9.80 3.58
N ASN A 22 3.40 10.41 2.42
CA ASN A 22 2.34 11.19 1.76
C ASN A 22 1.15 10.33 1.36
N ILE A 23 1.38 9.11 0.88
CA ILE A 23 0.29 8.18 0.53
C ILE A 23 -0.52 7.82 1.79
N LEU A 24 0.17 7.49 2.88
CA LEU A 24 -0.50 7.14 4.12
C LEU A 24 -1.29 8.32 4.69
N ARG A 25 -0.72 9.52 4.65
CA ARG A 25 -1.41 10.74 5.09
C ARG A 25 -2.66 11.01 4.25
N ARG A 26 -2.55 10.95 2.92
CA ARG A 26 -3.67 11.22 2.02
C ARG A 26 -4.77 10.19 2.18
N ALA A 27 -4.40 8.92 2.34
CA ALA A 27 -5.38 7.87 2.59
C ALA A 27 -6.12 8.12 3.91
N LYS A 28 -5.37 8.44 4.97
CA LYS A 28 -5.98 8.71 6.29
C LYS A 28 -6.90 9.91 6.27
N GLU A 29 -6.60 10.91 5.46
CA GLU A 29 -7.46 12.08 5.34
C GLU A 29 -8.86 11.73 4.84
N GLN A 30 -9.02 10.60 4.15
CA GLN A 30 -10.28 10.19 3.55
C GLN A 30 -11.02 9.11 4.34
N CYS A 31 -10.43 8.55 5.40
CA CYS A 31 -11.07 7.49 6.17
C CYS A 31 -10.87 7.69 7.68
N GLU A 32 -11.78 7.09 8.44
CA GLU A 32 -11.71 7.19 9.91
C GLU A 32 -10.69 6.21 10.49
N HIS A 33 -10.57 5.02 9.89
CA HIS A 33 -9.67 3.96 10.33
C HIS A 33 -8.87 3.46 9.14
N LEU A 34 -7.54 3.61 9.18
CA LEU A 34 -6.67 3.17 8.08
C LEU A 34 -5.94 1.89 8.45
N ILE A 35 -6.15 0.85 7.65
CA ILE A 35 -5.44 -0.41 7.75
C ILE A 35 -4.38 -0.45 6.65
N VAL A 36 -3.15 -0.81 7.00
CA VAL A 36 -2.05 -0.88 6.04
C VAL A 36 -1.53 -2.30 5.95
N GLY A 37 -1.54 -2.86 4.75
CA GLY A 37 -0.95 -4.16 4.46
C GLY A 37 0.50 -4.00 4.04
N VAL A 38 1.42 -4.63 4.76
CA VAL A 38 2.85 -4.57 4.44
C VAL A 38 3.25 -5.90 3.80
N SER A 39 3.80 -5.84 2.59
CA SER A 39 4.17 -7.04 1.83
C SER A 39 5.28 -7.82 2.54
N THR A 40 5.09 -9.13 2.67
CA THR A 40 6.12 -10.01 3.24
C THR A 40 7.29 -10.12 2.27
N ASP A 41 8.46 -10.53 2.79
CA ASP A 41 9.64 -10.74 1.94
C ASP A 41 9.38 -11.79 0.87
N GLU A 42 8.66 -12.86 1.24
CA GLU A 42 8.30 -13.94 0.31
C GLU A 42 7.43 -13.43 -0.84
N LEU A 43 6.44 -12.60 -0.53
CA LEU A 43 5.58 -12.04 -1.57
C LEU A 43 6.36 -11.14 -2.52
N VAL A 44 7.26 -10.31 -1.99
CA VAL A 44 8.08 -9.41 -2.82
C VAL A 44 8.97 -10.22 -3.76
N LYS A 45 9.58 -11.30 -3.28
CA LYS A 45 10.39 -12.18 -4.13
C LYS A 45 9.56 -12.79 -5.25
N ASP A 46 8.32 -13.19 -4.96
CA ASP A 46 7.46 -13.84 -5.94
C ASP A 46 7.09 -12.92 -7.09
N TYR A 47 6.75 -11.65 -6.83
CA TYR A 47 6.26 -10.79 -7.91
C TYR A 47 7.28 -9.76 -8.41
N LYS A 48 8.27 -9.41 -7.61
CA LYS A 48 9.34 -8.47 -8.03
C LYS A 48 10.67 -9.16 -8.31
N HIS A 49 10.81 -10.42 -7.94
CA HIS A 49 12.02 -11.21 -8.13
C HIS A 49 13.24 -10.60 -7.46
N LYS A 50 13.04 -9.93 -6.32
CA LYS A 50 14.13 -9.34 -5.55
C LYS A 50 13.78 -9.36 -4.07
N THR A 51 14.80 -9.24 -3.22
CA THR A 51 14.64 -9.16 -1.77
C THR A 51 14.61 -7.70 -1.35
N PRO A 52 13.67 -7.27 -0.49
CA PRO A 52 13.71 -5.92 0.04
C PRO A 52 15.02 -5.65 0.80
N VAL A 53 15.48 -4.40 0.78
CA VAL A 53 16.68 -3.99 1.53
C VAL A 53 16.44 -4.10 3.03
N ILE A 54 15.26 -3.66 3.48
CA ILE A 54 14.86 -3.73 4.89
C ILE A 54 13.97 -4.95 5.09
N PRO A 55 14.29 -5.85 6.05
CA PRO A 55 13.48 -7.04 6.25
C PRO A 55 12.06 -6.70 6.75
N PHE A 56 11.13 -7.61 6.49
CA PHE A 56 9.71 -7.41 6.79
C PHE A 56 9.46 -7.00 8.25
N GLU A 57 10.11 -7.66 9.19
CA GLU A 57 9.90 -7.39 10.62
C GLU A 57 10.17 -5.93 10.98
N GLU A 58 11.12 -5.30 10.32
CA GLU A 58 11.44 -3.89 10.54
C GLU A 58 10.51 -2.99 9.75
N ARG A 59 10.17 -3.36 8.52
CA ARG A 59 9.28 -2.55 7.68
C ARG A 59 7.90 -2.41 8.33
N ILE A 60 7.35 -3.48 8.84
CA ILE A 60 6.02 -3.43 9.45
C ILE A 60 6.03 -2.62 10.76
N GLN A 61 7.11 -2.67 11.51
CA GLN A 61 7.24 -1.87 12.74
C GLN A 61 7.30 -0.37 12.42
N ILE A 62 8.03 0.00 11.37
CA ILE A 62 8.12 1.39 10.95
C ILE A 62 6.74 1.92 10.53
N VAL A 63 6.03 1.14 9.72
CA VAL A 63 4.69 1.54 9.27
C VAL A 63 3.72 1.65 10.46
N GLU A 64 3.79 0.71 11.39
CA GLU A 64 2.93 0.73 12.58
C GLU A 64 3.14 2.00 13.42
N ALA A 65 4.36 2.53 13.43
CA ALA A 65 4.70 3.72 14.20
C ALA A 65 4.26 5.03 13.55
N ILE A 66 3.79 4.98 12.31
CA ILE A 66 3.35 6.18 11.59
C ILE A 66 2.00 6.66 12.15
N ARG A 67 1.93 7.93 12.50
CA ARG A 67 0.76 8.51 13.17
C ARG A 67 -0.55 8.40 12.39
N TYR A 68 -0.49 8.22 11.08
CA TYR A 68 -1.67 8.12 10.21
C TYR A 68 -2.23 6.70 10.13
N VAL A 69 -1.49 5.72 10.63
CA VAL A 69 -1.84 4.30 10.52
C VAL A 69 -2.53 3.85 11.80
N ASP A 70 -3.70 3.26 11.66
CA ASP A 70 -4.45 2.73 12.81
C ASP A 70 -4.18 1.26 13.05
N GLU A 71 -3.88 0.51 11.98
CA GLU A 71 -3.70 -0.92 12.09
C GLU A 71 -2.77 -1.41 10.96
N VAL A 72 -1.88 -2.36 11.25
CA VAL A 72 -1.04 -2.99 10.22
C VAL A 72 -1.34 -4.48 10.15
N VAL A 73 -1.26 -5.02 8.93
CA VAL A 73 -1.42 -6.46 8.69
C VAL A 73 -0.37 -6.90 7.68
N PRO A 74 0.10 -8.16 7.74
CA PRO A 74 0.97 -8.68 6.68
C PRO A 74 0.17 -8.83 5.38
N GLN A 75 0.76 -8.43 4.26
CA GLN A 75 0.20 -8.75 2.95
C GLN A 75 0.96 -9.96 2.42
N THR A 76 0.28 -11.10 2.35
CA THR A 76 0.88 -12.36 1.92
C THR A 76 0.53 -12.74 0.49
N SER A 77 -0.37 -12.00 -0.14
CA SER A 77 -0.88 -12.27 -1.48
C SER A 77 -1.28 -10.95 -2.15
N MET A 78 -1.26 -10.92 -3.47
CA MET A 78 -1.73 -9.77 -4.25
C MET A 78 -3.24 -9.77 -4.44
N ASP A 79 -3.95 -10.75 -3.89
CA ASP A 79 -5.40 -10.85 -4.01
C ASP A 79 -6.10 -9.86 -3.06
N LYS A 80 -6.46 -8.71 -3.61
CA LYS A 80 -7.09 -7.62 -2.83
C LYS A 80 -8.54 -7.98 -2.44
N PHE A 81 -9.21 -8.81 -3.24
CA PHE A 81 -10.56 -9.24 -2.89
C PHE A 81 -10.55 -10.17 -1.67
N ALA A 82 -9.57 -11.07 -1.60
CA ALA A 82 -9.40 -11.92 -0.42
C ALA A 82 -9.11 -11.08 0.82
N ALA A 83 -8.33 -10.00 0.68
CA ALA A 83 -8.09 -9.07 1.78
C ALA A 83 -9.39 -8.41 2.23
N TRP A 84 -10.24 -8.00 1.28
CA TRP A 84 -11.54 -7.41 1.61
C TRP A 84 -12.43 -8.38 2.39
N GLU A 85 -12.43 -9.65 2.02
CA GLU A 85 -13.22 -10.65 2.72
C GLU A 85 -12.87 -10.77 4.20
N ARG A 86 -11.60 -10.50 4.54
CA ARG A 86 -11.13 -10.53 5.93
C ARG A 86 -11.30 -9.20 6.65
N LEU A 87 -11.10 -8.09 5.95
CA LEU A 87 -10.98 -6.76 6.59
C LEU A 87 -12.21 -5.88 6.39
N HIS A 88 -13.03 -6.17 5.39
CA HIS A 88 -14.28 -5.42 5.10
C HIS A 88 -14.08 -3.92 5.01
N PHE A 89 -13.03 -3.48 4.30
CA PHE A 89 -12.80 -2.05 4.10
C PHE A 89 -13.79 -1.46 3.09
N ASP A 90 -13.99 -0.15 3.18
CA ASP A 90 -14.91 0.58 2.31
C ASP A 90 -14.22 1.19 1.10
N ALA A 91 -12.91 1.39 1.20
CA ALA A 91 -12.10 1.93 0.12
C ALA A 91 -10.70 1.34 0.18
N ILE A 92 -10.09 1.17 -1.00
CA ILE A 92 -8.69 0.78 -1.10
C ILE A 92 -7.95 1.90 -1.84
N PHE A 93 -6.79 2.29 -1.31
CA PHE A 93 -5.99 3.39 -1.85
C PHE A 93 -4.71 2.85 -2.46
N HIS A 94 -4.36 3.34 -3.63
CA HIS A 94 -3.11 3.00 -4.33
C HIS A 94 -2.49 4.24 -4.94
N GLY A 95 -1.17 4.19 -5.17
CA GLY A 95 -0.54 5.18 -6.02
C GLY A 95 -1.04 5.03 -7.46
N ASP A 96 -0.92 6.09 -8.24
CA ASP A 96 -1.46 6.12 -9.59
C ASP A 96 -0.62 5.35 -10.64
N ASP A 97 0.49 4.75 -10.24
CA ASP A 97 1.35 3.96 -11.12
C ASP A 97 0.61 2.80 -11.80
N TRP A 98 -0.36 2.22 -11.11
CA TRP A 98 -1.09 1.05 -11.58
C TRP A 98 -2.43 1.39 -12.23
N LYS A 99 -2.80 2.68 -12.26
CA LYS A 99 -4.06 3.12 -12.83
C LYS A 99 -4.13 2.73 -14.31
N GLY A 100 -5.22 2.07 -14.70
CA GLY A 100 -5.42 1.64 -16.08
C GLY A 100 -4.83 0.28 -16.44
N SER A 101 -4.07 -0.36 -15.54
CA SER A 101 -3.58 -1.71 -15.81
C SER A 101 -4.73 -2.71 -15.84
N ALA A 102 -4.60 -3.76 -16.66
CA ALA A 102 -5.66 -4.77 -16.79
C ALA A 102 -5.94 -5.45 -15.44
N MET A 103 -4.88 -5.77 -14.69
CA MET A 103 -5.01 -6.43 -13.39
C MET A 103 -5.79 -5.56 -12.39
N TYR A 104 -5.46 -4.27 -12.31
CA TYR A 104 -6.13 -3.37 -11.37
C TYR A 104 -7.55 -3.03 -11.81
N ASN A 105 -7.81 -2.96 -13.12
CA ASN A 105 -9.17 -2.77 -13.62
C ASN A 105 -10.07 -3.94 -13.22
N GLU A 106 -9.56 -5.17 -13.30
CA GLU A 106 -10.32 -6.36 -12.92
C GLU A 106 -10.59 -6.35 -11.39
N ILE A 107 -9.58 -6.03 -10.59
CA ILE A 107 -9.72 -5.94 -9.15
C ILE A 107 -10.76 -4.86 -8.79
N GLU A 108 -10.68 -3.71 -9.45
CA GLU A 108 -11.61 -2.61 -9.23
C GLU A 108 -13.05 -3.03 -9.50
N GLN A 109 -13.29 -3.74 -10.59
CA GLN A 109 -14.63 -4.23 -10.93
C GLN A 109 -15.18 -5.15 -9.84
N LYS A 110 -14.36 -6.07 -9.35
CA LYS A 110 -14.77 -7.00 -8.29
C LYS A 110 -15.09 -6.26 -6.99
N LEU A 111 -14.28 -5.28 -6.62
CA LEU A 111 -14.49 -4.53 -5.38
C LEU A 111 -15.68 -3.58 -5.51
N ASN A 112 -15.86 -2.94 -6.66
CA ASN A 112 -17.02 -2.07 -6.89
C ASN A 112 -18.33 -2.85 -6.76
N ALA A 113 -18.33 -4.11 -7.16
CA ALA A 113 -19.52 -4.96 -7.07
C ALA A 113 -19.96 -5.21 -5.64
N VAL A 114 -19.07 -5.06 -4.66
CA VAL A 114 -19.39 -5.21 -3.24
C VAL A 114 -19.39 -3.86 -2.51
N GLY A 115 -19.42 -2.76 -3.25
CA GLY A 115 -19.55 -1.43 -2.67
C GLY A 115 -18.24 -0.79 -2.20
N VAL A 116 -17.11 -1.29 -2.68
CA VAL A 116 -15.79 -0.77 -2.31
C VAL A 116 -15.25 0.11 -3.43
N ASP A 117 -14.78 1.31 -3.09
CA ASP A 117 -14.15 2.22 -4.04
C ASP A 117 -12.66 1.98 -4.10
N MET A 118 -12.09 2.04 -5.32
CA MET A 118 -10.65 2.05 -5.51
C MET A 118 -10.23 3.48 -5.83
N VAL A 119 -9.36 4.04 -4.98
CA VAL A 119 -8.93 5.43 -5.07
C VAL A 119 -7.44 5.48 -5.43
N PHE A 120 -7.11 6.15 -6.53
CA PHE A 120 -5.72 6.32 -6.93
C PHE A 120 -5.22 7.68 -6.44
N LEU A 121 -4.09 7.66 -5.74
CA LEU A 121 -3.48 8.86 -5.17
C LEU A 121 -2.29 9.29 -6.01
N LYS A 122 -2.13 10.59 -6.18
CA LYS A 122 -1.05 11.13 -7.00
C LYS A 122 0.31 10.77 -6.39
N HIS A 123 1.21 10.29 -7.24
CA HIS A 123 2.56 9.91 -6.86
C HIS A 123 3.41 11.15 -6.49
N THR A 124 4.26 11.01 -5.45
CA THR A 124 5.21 12.05 -5.09
C THR A 124 6.39 12.01 -6.06
N GLN A 125 6.64 13.14 -6.72
CA GLN A 125 7.67 13.26 -7.75
C GLN A 125 9.09 13.24 -7.16
N GLY A 126 10.01 12.64 -7.89
CA GLY A 126 11.44 12.70 -7.59
C GLY A 126 11.92 11.80 -6.47
N THR A 127 11.07 10.97 -5.90
CA THR A 127 11.45 10.09 -4.80
C THR A 127 10.83 8.70 -4.99
N SER A 128 11.65 7.67 -4.90
CA SER A 128 11.18 6.28 -4.91
C SER A 128 12.21 5.39 -4.20
N SER A 129 11.76 4.23 -3.74
CA SER A 129 12.66 3.24 -3.13
C SER A 129 13.72 2.77 -4.12
N THR A 130 13.37 2.66 -5.40
CA THR A 130 14.30 2.28 -6.44
C THR A 130 15.42 3.30 -6.59
N GLU A 131 15.08 4.59 -6.61
CA GLU A 131 16.09 5.66 -6.72
C GLU A 131 17.00 5.70 -5.50
N ILE A 132 16.44 5.55 -4.29
CA ILE A 132 17.23 5.51 -3.07
C ILE A 132 18.18 4.31 -3.08
N SER A 133 17.68 3.15 -3.48
CA SER A 133 18.49 1.93 -3.57
C SER A 133 19.67 2.10 -4.52
N LYS A 134 19.45 2.73 -5.67
CA LYS A 134 20.53 3.00 -6.63
C LYS A 134 21.60 3.91 -6.03
N LYS A 135 21.20 4.96 -5.32
CA LYS A 135 22.15 5.86 -4.65
C LYS A 135 23.00 5.13 -3.62
N LEU A 136 22.37 4.25 -2.83
CA LEU A 136 23.08 3.48 -1.82
C LEU A 136 24.05 2.47 -2.42
N GLN A 137 23.86 2.07 -3.66
CA GLN A 137 24.76 1.14 -4.38
C GLN A 137 25.95 1.84 -5.02
N GLY A 138 26.11 3.15 -4.81
CA GLY A 138 27.31 3.87 -5.19
C GLY A 138 27.39 4.34 -6.63
N ASP A 139 26.31 4.51 -7.27
CA ASP A 139 26.28 5.04 -8.63
C ASP A 139 26.30 6.56 -8.68
#